data_2e4c002659a4c723d07307b9379beeff
#
_entry.id   2e4c002659a4c723d07307b9379beeff
#
_cell.length_a   1.000
_cell.length_b   1.000
_cell.length_c   1.000
_cell.angle_alpha   90.00
_cell.angle_beta   90.00
_cell.angle_gamma   90.00
#
_symmetry.space_group_name_H-M   'P 1'
#
loop_
_entity.id
_entity.type
_entity.pdbx_description
1 polymer ?
#
loop_
_entity_poly.entity_id
_entity_poly.type
_entity_poly.pdbx_seq_one_letter_code
_entity_poly.pdbx_strand_id
1 'polypeptide(L)'
;MFELSDKPRLFGIPPGVDFPKALVDGLHTSFDHQSPDALARVQIIVNTRRMARRIRDLFDAGPACLLPRITLITSFGETLARSEIPPAISTMRRHLELSGLVRALLDAQPGIAPRSSLFDLTLSLSKLMDEMHSEGVLPSDIAKIDTGDQSGHWERIKAFLDILKPYFETGQTAPDFETRQRLVIERVTQIWRNTPPEHPVLIAGSTGSRGATRLLMKSISRLPQGAAILPGFDFDQPENVWNLLMTRQTHEDHPQFRYARLLSELEVKPRSVAPWSGITAANRARTKLVSLALRPTPVTDQWLTDASTISKDLQEATRNITLLEAPSTRIEALAIAMRLRQAAEDGVTAALITPDRTLTRQVSAALARWHVIPDDSAGIPLHQTASGRFQR
;
A
#
# COMPACT_ATOMS: atom_id res chain seq x y z
N MET A 1 -12.15 -15.92 18.70
CA MET A 1 -12.60 -15.35 17.41
C MET A 1 -12.50 -16.39 16.30
N PHE A 2 -11.36 -17.02 16.14
CA PHE A 2 -11.15 -18.00 15.07
C PHE A 2 -11.01 -19.41 15.62
N GLU A 3 -11.57 -20.39 14.91
CA GLU A 3 -11.27 -21.80 15.17
C GLU A 3 -9.81 -22.09 14.81
N LEU A 4 -9.19 -23.06 15.49
CA LEU A 4 -7.83 -23.48 15.20
C LEU A 4 -7.74 -24.03 13.77
N SER A 5 -6.77 -23.58 13.01
CA SER A 5 -6.54 -23.99 11.62
C SER A 5 -5.06 -23.92 11.27
N ASP A 6 -4.55 -24.94 10.60
CA ASP A 6 -3.20 -24.95 10.04
C ASP A 6 -3.10 -24.13 8.73
N LYS A 7 -4.25 -23.73 8.16
CA LYS A 7 -4.29 -22.94 6.93
C LYS A 7 -4.22 -21.46 7.23
N PRO A 8 -3.51 -20.66 6.41
CA PRO A 8 -3.52 -19.21 6.53
C PRO A 8 -4.94 -18.64 6.43
N ARG A 9 -5.28 -17.69 7.30
CA ARG A 9 -6.60 -17.03 7.28
C ARG A 9 -6.52 -15.72 6.51
N LEU A 10 -7.19 -15.73 5.37
CA LEU A 10 -7.34 -14.58 4.49
C LEU A 10 -8.81 -14.30 4.28
N PHE A 11 -9.19 -13.07 4.49
CA PHE A 11 -10.52 -12.57 4.18
C PHE A 11 -10.43 -11.45 3.17
N GLY A 12 -11.44 -11.32 2.32
CA GLY A 12 -11.56 -10.24 1.36
C GLY A 12 -12.78 -9.36 1.64
N ILE A 13 -12.67 -8.09 1.33
CA ILE A 13 -13.78 -7.17 1.22
C ILE A 13 -13.82 -6.74 -0.26
N PRO A 14 -14.95 -6.90 -0.97
CA PRO A 14 -15.01 -6.65 -2.40
C PRO A 14 -14.79 -5.16 -2.75
N PRO A 15 -14.39 -4.84 -3.99
CA PRO A 15 -14.32 -3.46 -4.45
C PRO A 15 -15.71 -2.79 -4.41
N GLY A 16 -15.73 -1.47 -4.24
CA GLY A 16 -16.97 -0.70 -4.16
C GLY A 16 -17.69 -0.74 -2.81
N VAL A 17 -17.06 -1.33 -1.78
CA VAL A 17 -17.53 -1.33 -0.39
C VAL A 17 -16.70 -0.35 0.45
N ASP A 18 -17.33 0.35 1.40
CA ASP A 18 -16.62 1.13 2.43
C ASP A 18 -15.85 0.14 3.33
N PHE A 19 -14.55 -0.02 3.03
CA PHE A 19 -13.70 -0.99 3.70
C PHE A 19 -13.64 -0.81 5.22
N PRO A 20 -13.37 0.40 5.77
CA PRO A 20 -13.38 0.60 7.22
C PRO A 20 -14.70 0.21 7.87
N LYS A 21 -15.83 0.58 7.23
CA LYS A 21 -17.16 0.24 7.74
C LYS A 21 -17.38 -1.26 7.74
N ALA A 22 -17.10 -1.95 6.63
CA ALA A 22 -17.23 -3.40 6.54
C ALA A 22 -16.31 -4.14 7.54
N LEU A 23 -15.10 -3.59 7.80
CA LEU A 23 -14.20 -4.12 8.81
C LEU A 23 -14.84 -4.05 10.21
N VAL A 24 -15.38 -2.90 10.60
CA VAL A 24 -16.02 -2.67 11.90
C VAL A 24 -17.29 -3.50 12.06
N ASP A 25 -18.15 -3.54 11.03
CA ASP A 25 -19.37 -4.33 11.04
C ASP A 25 -19.07 -5.84 11.21
N GLY A 26 -18.06 -6.35 10.50
CA GLY A 26 -17.62 -7.74 10.67
C GLY A 26 -17.03 -8.05 12.05
N LEU A 27 -16.35 -7.08 12.67
CA LEU A 27 -15.90 -7.21 14.06
C LEU A 27 -17.08 -7.28 15.01
N HIS A 28 -18.05 -6.37 14.93
CA HIS A 28 -19.24 -6.43 15.76
C HIS A 28 -19.96 -7.76 15.63
N THR A 29 -20.18 -8.25 14.42
CA THR A 29 -20.79 -9.57 14.18
C THR A 29 -19.99 -10.71 14.82
N SER A 30 -18.66 -10.65 14.74
CA SER A 30 -17.80 -11.72 15.31
C SER A 30 -17.75 -11.71 16.82
N PHE A 31 -18.09 -10.61 17.48
CA PHE A 31 -18.03 -10.43 18.93
C PHE A 31 -19.40 -10.23 19.60
N ASP A 32 -20.51 -10.27 18.86
CA ASP A 32 -21.87 -9.97 19.33
C ASP A 32 -22.30 -10.79 20.55
N HIS A 33 -21.79 -12.02 20.66
CA HIS A 33 -22.12 -12.94 21.77
C HIS A 33 -20.94 -13.15 22.72
N GLN A 34 -19.91 -12.30 22.72
CA GLN A 34 -18.75 -12.44 23.58
C GLN A 34 -18.78 -11.43 24.75
N SER A 35 -17.85 -11.59 25.70
CA SER A 35 -17.72 -10.64 26.81
C SER A 35 -17.41 -9.22 26.30
N PRO A 36 -17.88 -8.16 26.97
CA PRO A 36 -17.67 -6.76 26.53
C PRO A 36 -16.22 -6.37 26.37
N ASP A 37 -15.29 -7.05 27.04
CA ASP A 37 -13.84 -6.82 26.97
C ASP A 37 -13.16 -7.60 25.83
N ALA A 38 -13.85 -8.53 25.20
CA ALA A 38 -13.27 -9.38 24.14
C ALA A 38 -12.80 -8.54 22.93
N LEU A 39 -13.57 -7.52 22.54
CA LEU A 39 -13.20 -6.62 21.46
C LEU A 39 -11.96 -5.77 21.79
N ALA A 40 -11.82 -5.32 23.05
CA ALA A 40 -10.67 -4.54 23.51
C ALA A 40 -9.33 -5.31 23.43
N ARG A 41 -9.39 -6.63 23.43
CA ARG A 41 -8.20 -7.49 23.30
C ARG A 41 -7.75 -7.66 21.87
N VAL A 42 -8.59 -7.31 20.88
CA VAL A 42 -8.24 -7.39 19.46
C VAL A 42 -7.20 -6.35 19.11
N GLN A 43 -6.15 -6.77 18.44
CA GLN A 43 -5.18 -5.86 17.83
C GLN A 43 -5.45 -5.73 16.32
N ILE A 44 -5.68 -4.51 15.86
CA ILE A 44 -5.87 -4.19 14.44
C ILE A 44 -4.66 -3.41 13.94
N ILE A 45 -3.97 -3.94 12.95
CA ILE A 45 -2.80 -3.32 12.34
C ILE A 45 -3.22 -2.75 10.99
N VAL A 46 -3.05 -1.44 10.81
CA VAL A 46 -3.49 -0.72 9.60
C VAL A 46 -2.34 0.04 8.94
N ASN A 47 -2.50 0.36 7.67
CA ASN A 47 -1.45 0.98 6.86
C ASN A 47 -1.31 2.49 7.04
N THR A 48 -2.39 3.23 7.39
CA THR A 48 -2.39 4.69 7.45
C THR A 48 -3.07 5.25 8.70
N ARG A 49 -2.64 6.47 9.10
CA ARG A 49 -3.29 7.22 10.19
C ARG A 49 -4.74 7.58 9.85
N ARG A 50 -5.05 7.84 8.56
CA ARG A 50 -6.42 8.12 8.13
C ARG A 50 -7.33 6.92 8.33
N MET A 51 -6.86 5.72 7.95
CA MET A 51 -7.57 4.47 8.21
C MET A 51 -7.82 4.26 9.70
N ALA A 52 -6.78 4.43 10.52
CA ALA A 52 -6.89 4.28 11.97
C ALA A 52 -7.90 5.27 12.58
N ARG A 53 -7.92 6.53 12.11
CA ARG A 53 -8.91 7.54 12.54
C ARG A 53 -10.31 7.13 12.11
N ARG A 54 -10.50 6.80 10.82
CA ARG A 54 -11.83 6.42 10.30
C ARG A 54 -12.42 5.21 11.03
N ILE A 55 -11.60 4.23 11.38
CA ILE A 55 -12.07 3.07 12.18
C ILE A 55 -12.52 3.52 13.58
N ARG A 56 -11.78 4.42 14.24
CA ARG A 56 -12.20 4.96 15.55
C ARG A 56 -13.50 5.74 15.44
N ASP A 57 -13.61 6.63 14.46
CA ASP A 57 -14.83 7.42 14.22
C ASP A 57 -16.06 6.52 14.00
N LEU A 58 -15.88 5.36 13.35
CA LEU A 58 -16.96 4.39 13.14
C LEU A 58 -17.36 3.69 14.43
N PHE A 59 -16.40 3.35 15.31
CA PHE A 59 -16.71 2.80 16.64
C PHE A 59 -17.40 3.86 17.52
N ASP A 60 -16.92 5.11 17.49
CA ASP A 60 -17.49 6.21 18.27
C ASP A 60 -18.93 6.57 17.84
N ALA A 61 -19.26 6.35 16.56
CA ALA A 61 -20.62 6.52 16.03
C ALA A 61 -21.55 5.33 16.31
N GLY A 62 -20.99 4.21 16.77
CA GLY A 62 -21.71 2.97 17.07
C GLY A 62 -22.18 2.84 18.52
N PRO A 63 -22.62 1.67 18.93
CA PRO A 63 -22.94 1.37 20.33
C PRO A 63 -21.68 1.46 21.22
N ALA A 64 -21.86 1.86 22.47
CA ALA A 64 -20.79 1.95 23.44
C ALA A 64 -20.05 0.60 23.59
N CYS A 65 -18.75 0.58 23.35
CA CYS A 65 -17.90 -0.60 23.45
C CYS A 65 -16.47 -0.22 23.88
N LEU A 66 -15.74 -1.21 24.36
CA LEU A 66 -14.30 -1.07 24.58
C LEU A 66 -13.57 -1.21 23.25
N LEU A 67 -12.81 -0.19 22.87
CA LEU A 67 -12.18 -0.12 21.55
C LEU A 67 -11.05 -1.16 21.38
N PRO A 68 -10.90 -1.75 20.20
CA PRO A 68 -9.74 -2.57 19.88
C PRO A 68 -8.46 -1.71 19.82
N ARG A 69 -7.31 -2.35 20.01
CA ARG A 69 -6.01 -1.69 19.89
C ARG A 69 -5.68 -1.47 18.41
N ILE A 70 -5.76 -0.24 17.92
CA ILE A 70 -5.44 0.11 16.53
C ILE A 70 -4.00 0.62 16.45
N THR A 71 -3.15 -0.06 15.69
CA THR A 71 -1.72 0.21 15.55
C THR A 71 -1.38 0.40 14.07
N LEU A 72 -0.45 1.31 13.76
CA LEU A 72 0.08 1.45 12.40
C LEU A 72 1.14 0.40 12.12
N ILE A 73 1.23 -0.09 10.87
CA ILE A 73 2.30 -0.99 10.43
C ILE A 73 3.68 -0.37 10.73
N THR A 74 3.83 0.95 10.53
CA THR A 74 5.08 1.68 10.75
C THR A 74 5.52 1.80 12.21
N SER A 75 4.62 1.60 13.17
CA SER A 75 4.92 1.61 14.62
C SER A 75 4.71 0.24 15.26
N PHE A 76 4.37 -0.77 14.45
CA PHE A 76 4.13 -2.11 14.94
C PHE A 76 5.44 -2.78 15.40
N GLY A 77 5.36 -3.49 16.53
CA GLY A 77 6.50 -4.26 17.07
C GLY A 77 7.55 -3.42 17.79
N GLU A 78 7.47 -2.09 17.78
CA GLU A 78 8.43 -1.19 18.41
C GLU A 78 8.69 -1.54 19.88
N THR A 79 7.67 -1.89 20.64
CA THR A 79 7.82 -2.24 22.07
C THR A 79 8.55 -3.57 22.24
N LEU A 80 8.28 -4.55 21.36
CA LEU A 80 8.87 -5.88 21.45
C LEU A 80 10.34 -5.92 21.01
N ALA A 81 10.72 -5.05 20.07
CA ALA A 81 12.04 -5.04 19.45
C ALA A 81 12.95 -3.90 19.95
N ARG A 82 12.45 -3.00 20.82
CA ARG A 82 13.16 -1.76 21.23
C ARG A 82 14.54 -2.02 21.84
N SER A 83 14.68 -3.06 22.62
CA SER A 83 15.95 -3.39 23.31
C SER A 83 16.98 -4.10 22.43
N GLU A 84 16.54 -4.68 21.32
CA GLU A 84 17.39 -5.55 20.50
C GLU A 84 17.78 -4.91 19.16
N ILE A 85 16.97 -3.99 18.64
CA ILE A 85 17.18 -3.34 17.35
C ILE A 85 17.47 -1.85 17.57
N PRO A 86 18.63 -1.35 17.13
CA PRO A 86 19.00 0.04 17.33
C PRO A 86 18.00 0.98 16.63
N PRO A 87 17.89 2.25 17.12
CA PRO A 87 17.03 3.25 16.47
C PRO A 87 17.52 3.54 15.05
N ALA A 88 16.56 3.86 14.17
CA ALA A 88 16.91 4.28 12.81
C ALA A 88 17.64 5.62 12.82
N ILE A 89 18.64 5.76 11.95
CA ILE A 89 19.27 7.05 11.67
C ILE A 89 18.30 7.96 10.90
N SER A 90 18.51 9.28 11.00
CA SER A 90 17.69 10.21 10.23
C SER A 90 17.97 10.11 8.72
N THR A 91 16.94 10.32 7.91
CA THR A 91 17.06 10.33 6.44
C THR A 91 18.12 11.35 5.97
N MET A 92 18.21 12.52 6.62
CA MET A 92 19.20 13.54 6.30
C MET A 92 20.63 13.01 6.51
N ARG A 93 20.89 12.33 7.62
CA ARG A 93 22.20 11.74 7.88
C ARG A 93 22.55 10.70 6.83
N ARG A 94 21.62 9.83 6.47
CA ARG A 94 21.81 8.84 5.40
C ARG A 94 22.13 9.51 4.06
N HIS A 95 21.39 10.55 3.69
CA HIS A 95 21.67 11.29 2.46
C HIS A 95 23.06 11.94 2.47
N LEU A 96 23.53 12.49 3.59
CA LEU A 96 24.87 13.06 3.70
C LEU A 96 25.95 11.97 3.57
N GLU A 97 25.80 10.82 4.22
CA GLU A 97 26.71 9.68 4.11
C GLU A 97 26.79 9.21 2.65
N LEU A 98 25.64 8.95 2.00
CA LEU A 98 25.58 8.53 0.59
C LEU A 98 26.16 9.60 -0.35
N SER A 99 25.91 10.91 -0.10
CA SER A 99 26.45 11.97 -0.96
C SER A 99 27.97 12.02 -0.94
N GLY A 100 28.60 11.72 0.22
CA GLY A 100 30.04 11.57 0.33
C GLY A 100 30.58 10.43 -0.54
N LEU A 101 29.95 9.28 -0.50
CA LEU A 101 30.33 8.09 -1.28
C LEU A 101 30.08 8.29 -2.80
N VAL A 102 28.94 8.86 -3.18
CA VAL A 102 28.66 9.19 -4.57
C VAL A 102 29.67 10.21 -5.12
N ARG A 103 30.03 11.23 -4.32
CA ARG A 103 31.08 12.19 -4.68
C ARG A 103 32.41 11.49 -4.96
N ALA A 104 32.85 10.61 -4.04
CA ALA A 104 34.10 9.87 -4.21
C ALA A 104 34.07 8.99 -5.47
N LEU A 105 32.93 8.36 -5.79
CA LEU A 105 32.77 7.59 -7.04
C LEU A 105 32.88 8.49 -8.28
N LEU A 106 32.21 9.65 -8.30
CA LEU A 106 32.24 10.59 -9.43
C LEU A 106 33.65 11.20 -9.63
N ASP A 107 34.40 11.39 -8.54
CA ASP A 107 35.78 11.87 -8.61
C ASP A 107 36.73 10.80 -9.15
N ALA A 108 36.52 9.54 -8.76
CA ALA A 108 37.30 8.40 -9.26
C ALA A 108 36.95 8.01 -10.71
N GLN A 109 35.72 8.20 -11.12
CA GLN A 109 35.18 7.82 -12.43
C GLN A 109 34.35 8.94 -13.05
N PRO A 110 34.99 10.03 -13.58
CA PRO A 110 34.29 11.19 -14.11
C PRO A 110 33.35 10.90 -15.31
N GLY A 111 33.58 9.77 -16.00
CA GLY A 111 32.77 9.34 -17.14
C GLY A 111 31.40 8.76 -16.77
N ILE A 112 31.11 8.52 -15.49
CA ILE A 112 29.81 7.98 -15.04
C ILE A 112 28.71 9.04 -15.17
N ALA A 113 28.91 10.23 -14.58
CA ALA A 113 27.97 11.33 -14.63
C ALA A 113 28.67 12.65 -14.22
N PRO A 114 28.12 13.82 -14.61
CA PRO A 114 28.66 15.11 -14.21
C PRO A 114 28.47 15.35 -12.70
N ARG A 115 29.39 16.08 -12.05
CA ARG A 115 29.32 16.44 -10.63
C ARG A 115 28.03 17.19 -10.24
N SER A 116 27.40 17.91 -11.17
CA SER A 116 26.13 18.59 -10.96
C SER A 116 24.99 17.62 -10.62
N SER A 117 25.09 16.35 -11.01
CA SER A 117 24.09 15.31 -10.72
C SER A 117 24.25 14.66 -9.35
N LEU A 118 25.21 15.10 -8.51
CA LEU A 118 25.51 14.49 -7.22
C LEU A 118 24.28 14.27 -6.34
N PHE A 119 23.46 15.32 -6.14
CA PHE A 119 22.32 15.23 -5.24
C PHE A 119 21.17 14.37 -5.81
N ASP A 120 20.92 14.46 -7.12
CA ASP A 120 19.89 13.64 -7.79
C ASP A 120 20.27 12.16 -7.77
N LEU A 121 21.53 11.84 -8.02
CA LEU A 121 22.04 10.47 -7.92
C LEU A 121 21.99 9.95 -6.48
N THR A 122 22.36 10.77 -5.50
CA THR A 122 22.27 10.43 -4.09
C THR A 122 20.82 10.10 -3.68
N LEU A 123 19.88 10.94 -4.11
CA LEU A 123 18.45 10.73 -3.81
C LEU A 123 17.91 9.46 -4.49
N SER A 124 18.29 9.22 -5.73
CA SER A 124 17.91 8.02 -6.49
C SER A 124 18.49 6.75 -5.85
N LEU A 125 19.76 6.81 -5.45
CA LEU A 125 20.44 5.70 -4.76
C LEU A 125 19.81 5.41 -3.39
N SER A 126 19.46 6.44 -2.61
CA SER A 126 18.76 6.28 -1.34
C SER A 126 17.40 5.60 -1.53
N LYS A 127 16.62 6.00 -2.53
CA LYS A 127 15.33 5.35 -2.84
C LYS A 127 15.49 3.90 -3.25
N LEU A 128 16.48 3.60 -4.10
CA LEU A 128 16.78 2.22 -4.50
C LEU A 128 17.16 1.37 -3.28
N MET A 129 18.00 1.90 -2.38
CA MET A 129 18.38 1.23 -1.13
C MET A 129 17.15 0.95 -0.25
N ASP A 130 16.25 1.92 -0.08
CA ASP A 130 15.00 1.76 0.69
C ASP A 130 14.11 0.65 0.08
N GLU A 131 13.99 0.62 -1.25
CA GLU A 131 13.23 -0.44 -1.95
C GLU A 131 13.88 -1.81 -1.76
N MET A 132 15.20 -1.91 -1.93
CA MET A 132 15.94 -3.16 -1.74
C MET A 132 15.79 -3.69 -0.31
N HIS A 133 15.94 -2.84 0.71
CA HIS A 133 15.72 -3.22 2.10
C HIS A 133 14.28 -3.65 2.37
N SER A 134 13.30 -2.91 1.85
CA SER A 134 11.88 -3.25 2.01
C SER A 134 11.55 -4.62 1.40
N GLU A 135 12.05 -4.91 0.21
CA GLU A 135 11.82 -6.19 -0.49
C GLU A 135 12.76 -7.31 0.00
N GLY A 136 13.84 -6.99 0.68
CA GLY A 136 14.87 -7.95 1.13
C GLY A 136 15.74 -8.45 -0.01
N VAL A 137 16.00 -7.59 -0.99
CA VAL A 137 16.87 -7.85 -2.13
C VAL A 137 18.27 -7.35 -1.82
N LEU A 138 19.28 -8.20 -2.06
CA LEU A 138 20.68 -7.83 -1.85
C LEU A 138 21.30 -7.19 -3.11
N PRO A 139 22.32 -6.32 -2.97
CA PRO A 139 23.06 -5.80 -4.11
C PRO A 139 23.63 -6.90 -5.03
N SER A 140 24.03 -8.04 -4.43
CA SER A 140 24.49 -9.22 -5.16
C SER A 140 23.42 -9.87 -6.04
N ASP A 141 22.13 -9.75 -5.69
CA ASP A 141 21.06 -10.35 -6.48
C ASP A 141 20.77 -9.51 -7.71
N ILE A 142 20.80 -8.17 -7.57
CA ILE A 142 20.70 -7.27 -8.71
C ILE A 142 21.89 -7.44 -9.65
N ALA A 143 23.10 -7.59 -9.10
CA ALA A 143 24.30 -7.77 -9.91
C ALA A 143 24.30 -9.03 -10.80
N LYS A 144 23.47 -10.03 -10.49
CA LYS A 144 23.29 -11.28 -11.26
C LYS A 144 22.31 -11.17 -12.41
N ILE A 145 21.56 -10.05 -12.52
CA ILE A 145 20.58 -9.87 -13.58
C ILE A 145 21.31 -9.81 -14.92
N ASP A 146 20.91 -10.67 -15.85
CA ASP A 146 21.41 -10.63 -17.23
C ASP A 146 20.71 -9.51 -17.99
N THR A 147 21.46 -8.51 -18.41
CA THR A 147 20.97 -7.31 -19.11
C THR A 147 21.21 -7.34 -20.61
N GLY A 148 21.73 -8.44 -21.15
CA GLY A 148 22.03 -8.55 -22.58
C GLY A 148 23.02 -7.48 -23.07
N ASP A 149 22.72 -6.83 -24.19
CA ASP A 149 23.62 -5.93 -24.92
C ASP A 149 23.86 -4.52 -24.30
N GLN A 150 23.44 -4.27 -23.06
CA GLN A 150 23.55 -2.95 -22.39
C GLN A 150 24.78 -2.83 -21.46
N SER A 151 25.90 -3.43 -21.82
CA SER A 151 27.10 -3.58 -20.98
C SER A 151 27.61 -2.26 -20.35
N GLY A 152 27.72 -1.17 -21.10
CA GLY A 152 28.28 0.10 -20.58
C GLY A 152 27.35 0.86 -19.60
N HIS A 153 26.04 0.71 -19.71
CA HIS A 153 25.09 1.27 -18.72
C HIS A 153 25.06 0.43 -17.45
N TRP A 154 25.13 -0.88 -17.61
CA TRP A 154 25.09 -1.83 -16.51
C TRP A 154 26.35 -1.78 -15.62
N GLU A 155 27.52 -1.58 -16.20
CA GLU A 155 28.75 -1.37 -15.42
C GLU A 155 28.67 -0.13 -14.52
N ARG A 156 28.04 0.94 -14.99
CA ARG A 156 27.77 2.14 -14.19
C ARG A 156 26.84 1.82 -13.02
N ILE A 157 25.74 1.08 -13.25
CA ILE A 157 24.82 0.65 -12.20
C ILE A 157 25.55 -0.21 -11.15
N LYS A 158 26.39 -1.15 -11.58
CA LYS A 158 27.20 -1.98 -10.64
C LYS A 158 28.09 -1.13 -9.73
N ALA A 159 28.73 -0.08 -10.27
CA ALA A 159 29.56 0.82 -9.47
C ALA A 159 28.75 1.54 -8.37
N PHE A 160 27.48 1.92 -8.64
CA PHE A 160 26.58 2.47 -7.62
C PHE A 160 26.12 1.41 -6.62
N LEU A 161 25.84 0.18 -7.06
CA LEU A 161 25.46 -0.92 -6.16
C LEU A 161 26.59 -1.30 -5.21
N ASP A 162 27.85 -1.19 -5.64
CA ASP A 162 29.00 -1.46 -4.78
C ASP A 162 29.10 -0.49 -3.59
N ILE A 163 28.66 0.76 -3.77
CA ILE A 163 28.54 1.74 -2.67
C ILE A 163 27.58 1.26 -1.60
N LEU A 164 26.53 0.53 -1.99
CA LEU A 164 25.48 0.07 -1.06
C LEU A 164 25.87 -1.16 -0.25
N LYS A 165 26.84 -1.97 -0.69
CA LYS A 165 27.22 -3.24 -0.04
C LYS A 165 27.37 -3.14 1.48
N PRO A 166 28.09 -2.15 2.06
CA PRO A 166 28.27 -2.05 3.51
C PRO A 166 26.97 -1.85 4.29
N TYR A 167 25.94 -1.30 3.64
CA TYR A 167 24.64 -1.06 4.28
C TYR A 167 23.74 -2.30 4.34
N PHE A 168 24.12 -3.35 3.60
CA PHE A 168 23.44 -4.65 3.61
C PHE A 168 24.17 -5.70 4.45
N GLU A 169 25.36 -5.39 4.97
CA GLU A 169 26.11 -6.27 5.86
C GLU A 169 25.66 -6.04 7.31
N THR A 170 25.30 -7.14 7.98
CA THR A 170 24.75 -7.09 9.34
C THR A 170 25.75 -6.49 10.33
N GLY A 171 25.34 -5.44 11.03
CA GLY A 171 26.12 -4.83 12.13
C GLY A 171 27.17 -3.81 11.73
N GLN A 172 27.43 -3.57 10.44
CA GLN A 172 28.43 -2.58 10.01
C GLN A 172 27.90 -1.14 10.05
N THR A 173 26.61 -0.92 9.80
CA THR A 173 26.01 0.40 9.79
C THR A 173 24.72 0.44 10.61
N ALA A 174 24.40 1.60 11.19
CA ALA A 174 23.10 1.79 11.84
C ALA A 174 21.98 1.73 10.80
N PRO A 175 20.84 1.06 11.10
CA PRO A 175 19.76 0.89 10.14
C PRO A 175 19.08 2.22 9.81
N ASP A 176 18.64 2.38 8.58
CA ASP A 176 17.64 3.37 8.21
C ASP A 176 16.24 2.92 8.63
N PHE A 177 15.22 3.74 8.29
CA PHE A 177 13.84 3.47 8.69
C PHE A 177 13.30 2.16 8.09
N GLU A 178 13.50 1.92 6.79
CA GLU A 178 12.97 0.74 6.09
C GLU A 178 13.68 -0.55 6.55
N THR A 179 15.00 -0.52 6.68
CA THR A 179 15.79 -1.62 7.24
C THR A 179 15.31 -1.97 8.65
N ARG A 180 15.18 -0.94 9.51
CA ARG A 180 14.74 -1.15 10.89
C ARG A 180 13.35 -1.74 10.96
N GLN A 181 12.41 -1.21 10.15
CA GLN A 181 11.04 -1.74 10.09
C GLN A 181 11.03 -3.22 9.70
N ARG A 182 11.82 -3.60 8.71
CA ARG A 182 11.95 -4.99 8.29
C ARG A 182 12.51 -5.87 9.41
N LEU A 183 13.61 -5.46 10.04
CA LEU A 183 14.22 -6.19 11.17
C LEU A 183 13.24 -6.38 12.34
N VAL A 184 12.46 -5.34 12.66
CA VAL A 184 11.41 -5.42 13.69
C VAL A 184 10.35 -6.46 13.32
N ILE A 185 9.87 -6.46 12.09
CA ILE A 185 8.87 -7.43 11.62
C ILE A 185 9.45 -8.86 11.64
N GLU A 186 10.67 -9.05 11.17
CA GLU A 186 11.36 -10.35 11.19
C GLU A 186 11.50 -10.85 12.62
N ARG A 187 11.93 -9.99 13.56
CA ARG A 187 12.08 -10.34 14.96
C ARG A 187 10.76 -10.70 15.62
N VAL A 188 9.72 -9.91 15.41
CA VAL A 188 8.38 -10.20 15.93
C VAL A 188 7.85 -11.52 15.36
N THR A 189 8.03 -11.76 14.07
CA THR A 189 7.65 -13.02 13.43
C THR A 189 8.35 -14.22 14.07
N GLN A 190 9.64 -14.08 14.41
CA GLN A 190 10.41 -15.11 15.11
C GLN A 190 9.88 -15.36 16.53
N ILE A 191 9.57 -14.30 17.28
CA ILE A 191 8.97 -14.41 18.62
C ILE A 191 7.62 -15.14 18.52
N TRP A 192 6.79 -14.79 17.58
CA TRP A 192 5.46 -15.38 17.41
C TRP A 192 5.45 -16.85 16.96
N ARG A 193 6.53 -17.33 16.36
CA ARG A 193 6.69 -18.78 16.08
C ARG A 193 6.79 -19.61 17.37
N ASN A 194 7.41 -19.05 18.41
CA ASN A 194 7.62 -19.73 19.68
C ASN A 194 6.52 -19.40 20.71
N THR A 195 6.04 -18.16 20.68
CA THR A 195 5.05 -17.64 21.63
C THR A 195 4.00 -16.83 20.86
N PRO A 196 3.03 -17.49 20.22
CA PRO A 196 1.99 -16.80 19.49
C PRO A 196 1.08 -15.98 20.43
N PRO A 197 0.56 -14.83 19.97
CA PRO A 197 -0.40 -14.05 20.74
C PRO A 197 -1.67 -14.87 21.04
N GLU A 198 -2.16 -14.79 22.28
CA GLU A 198 -3.41 -15.43 22.69
C GLU A 198 -4.64 -14.72 22.16
N HIS A 199 -4.52 -13.39 21.96
CA HIS A 199 -5.61 -12.54 21.51
C HIS A 199 -5.59 -12.34 19.99
N PRO A 200 -6.74 -12.00 19.38
CA PRO A 200 -6.82 -11.82 17.94
C PRO A 200 -5.93 -10.69 17.42
N VAL A 201 -5.17 -10.97 16.37
CA VAL A 201 -4.34 -10.00 15.64
C VAL A 201 -4.80 -9.96 14.19
N LEU A 202 -5.27 -8.80 13.77
CA LEU A 202 -5.75 -8.56 12.41
C LEU A 202 -4.85 -7.56 11.69
N ILE A 203 -4.47 -7.85 10.45
CA ILE A 203 -3.88 -6.85 9.58
C ILE A 203 -4.90 -6.49 8.49
N ALA A 204 -5.23 -5.21 8.38
CA ALA A 204 -6.34 -4.74 7.56
C ALA A 204 -5.98 -3.52 6.72
N GLY A 205 -6.48 -3.46 5.47
CA GLY A 205 -6.34 -2.30 4.60
C GLY A 205 -5.00 -2.19 3.88
N SER A 206 -4.17 -3.23 3.90
CA SER A 206 -2.92 -3.28 3.14
C SER A 206 -3.02 -4.23 1.96
N THR A 207 -2.39 -3.86 0.84
CA THR A 207 -2.24 -4.72 -0.34
C THR A 207 -0.95 -5.56 -0.30
N GLY A 208 -0.09 -5.37 0.71
CA GLY A 208 1.21 -6.05 0.78
C GLY A 208 2.20 -5.57 -0.29
N SER A 209 2.07 -4.33 -0.76
CA SER A 209 2.92 -3.76 -1.81
C SER A 209 4.39 -3.68 -1.43
N ARG A 210 4.70 -3.55 -0.14
CA ARG A 210 6.08 -3.60 0.39
C ARG A 210 6.39 -4.98 0.94
N GLY A 211 7.60 -5.50 0.68
CA GLY A 211 8.02 -6.83 1.10
C GLY A 211 7.95 -7.06 2.61
N ALA A 212 8.36 -6.06 3.41
CA ALA A 212 8.23 -6.13 4.87
C ALA A 212 6.77 -6.24 5.33
N THR A 213 5.86 -5.47 4.73
CA THR A 213 4.42 -5.56 5.01
C THR A 213 3.85 -6.92 4.60
N ARG A 214 4.25 -7.43 3.44
CA ARG A 214 3.82 -8.76 2.96
C ARG A 214 4.30 -9.88 3.89
N LEU A 215 5.54 -9.78 4.41
CA LEU A 215 6.05 -10.68 5.43
C LEU A 215 5.18 -10.67 6.69
N LEU A 216 4.78 -9.49 7.16
CA LEU A 216 3.90 -9.34 8.31
C LEU A 216 2.51 -9.94 8.04
N MET A 217 1.93 -9.70 6.86
CA MET A 217 0.64 -10.30 6.45
C MET A 217 0.71 -11.83 6.44
N LYS A 218 1.79 -12.40 5.91
CA LYS A 218 2.04 -13.85 5.91
C LYS A 218 2.14 -14.41 7.34
N SER A 219 2.87 -13.72 8.20
CA SER A 219 3.03 -14.12 9.59
C SER A 219 1.71 -14.10 10.34
N ILE A 220 0.97 -12.99 10.26
CA ILE A 220 -0.32 -12.83 10.96
C ILE A 220 -1.36 -13.83 10.45
N SER A 221 -1.44 -14.07 9.15
CA SER A 221 -2.42 -15.00 8.58
C SER A 221 -2.25 -16.45 9.08
N ARG A 222 -1.07 -16.80 9.56
CA ARG A 222 -0.74 -18.13 10.11
C ARG A 222 -0.83 -18.23 11.62
N LEU A 223 -1.06 -17.12 12.34
CA LEU A 223 -1.24 -17.17 13.79
C LEU A 223 -2.52 -17.92 14.19
N PRO A 224 -2.56 -18.62 15.33
CA PRO A 224 -3.75 -19.30 15.82
C PRO A 224 -4.98 -18.40 15.92
N GLN A 225 -4.79 -17.13 16.30
CA GLN A 225 -5.81 -16.10 16.35
C GLN A 225 -5.49 -14.91 15.42
N GLY A 226 -4.91 -15.17 14.24
CA GLY A 226 -4.56 -14.14 13.29
C GLY A 226 -5.35 -14.22 11.97
N ALA A 227 -5.51 -13.06 11.29
CA ALA A 227 -6.05 -13.00 9.94
C ALA A 227 -5.56 -11.75 9.19
N ALA A 228 -5.46 -11.85 7.85
CA ALA A 228 -5.28 -10.70 6.98
C ALA A 228 -6.59 -10.40 6.23
N ILE A 229 -7.00 -9.12 6.23
CA ILE A 229 -8.24 -8.65 5.61
C ILE A 229 -7.87 -7.74 4.43
N LEU A 230 -8.16 -8.22 3.23
CA LEU A 230 -7.71 -7.66 1.96
C LEU A 230 -8.75 -6.66 1.41
N PRO A 231 -8.40 -5.38 1.22
CA PRO A 231 -9.31 -4.40 0.65
C PRO A 231 -9.45 -4.57 -0.87
N GLY A 232 -10.67 -4.49 -1.38
CA GLY A 232 -10.93 -4.55 -2.82
C GLY A 232 -10.53 -5.87 -3.47
N PHE A 233 -10.69 -6.98 -2.76
CA PHE A 233 -10.43 -8.31 -3.30
C PHE A 233 -11.50 -8.67 -4.34
N ASP A 234 -11.06 -9.00 -5.56
CA ASP A 234 -11.96 -9.30 -6.67
C ASP A 234 -12.41 -10.75 -6.64
N PHE A 235 -13.61 -10.99 -6.10
CA PHE A 235 -14.24 -12.30 -6.07
C PHE A 235 -14.84 -12.73 -7.41
N ASP A 236 -15.05 -11.77 -8.33
CA ASP A 236 -15.61 -12.03 -9.67
C ASP A 236 -14.52 -12.38 -10.69
N GLN A 237 -13.22 -12.30 -10.30
CA GLN A 237 -12.11 -12.59 -11.20
C GLN A 237 -11.99 -14.10 -11.46
N PRO A 238 -11.96 -14.54 -12.74
CA PRO A 238 -11.83 -15.96 -13.11
C PRO A 238 -10.50 -16.58 -12.66
N GLU A 239 -10.51 -17.88 -12.47
CA GLU A 239 -9.35 -18.64 -12.01
C GLU A 239 -8.16 -18.58 -12.99
N ASN A 240 -8.43 -18.60 -14.29
CA ASN A 240 -7.38 -18.46 -15.31
C ASN A 240 -6.66 -17.10 -15.22
N VAL A 241 -7.36 -16.03 -14.88
CA VAL A 241 -6.75 -14.70 -14.67
C VAL A 241 -5.91 -14.71 -13.40
N TRP A 242 -6.42 -15.26 -12.29
CA TRP A 242 -5.63 -15.46 -11.08
C TRP A 242 -4.36 -16.26 -11.33
N ASN A 243 -4.45 -17.35 -12.07
CA ASN A 243 -3.30 -18.20 -12.43
C ASN A 243 -2.28 -17.43 -13.27
N LEU A 244 -2.74 -16.61 -14.22
CA LEU A 244 -1.87 -15.75 -15.02
C LEU A 244 -1.10 -14.75 -14.13
N LEU A 245 -1.79 -14.08 -13.19
CA LEU A 245 -1.17 -13.15 -12.26
C LEU A 245 -0.19 -13.83 -11.28
N MET A 246 -0.44 -15.10 -10.92
CA MET A 246 0.44 -15.85 -10.03
C MET A 246 1.69 -16.40 -10.74
N THR A 247 1.60 -16.72 -12.03
CA THR A 247 2.68 -17.39 -12.77
C THR A 247 3.60 -16.44 -13.52
N ARG A 248 3.14 -15.24 -13.89
CA ARG A 248 3.91 -14.26 -14.66
C ARG A 248 4.12 -12.97 -13.88
N GLN A 249 5.36 -12.56 -13.71
CA GLN A 249 5.73 -11.31 -13.05
C GLN A 249 5.52 -10.05 -13.94
N THR A 250 4.95 -10.21 -15.14
CA THR A 250 4.79 -9.13 -16.14
C THR A 250 3.50 -8.33 -15.98
N HIS A 251 2.70 -8.58 -14.94
CA HIS A 251 1.39 -7.93 -14.74
C HIS A 251 1.31 -7.18 -13.42
N GLU A 252 2.41 -6.54 -13.03
CA GLU A 252 2.52 -5.82 -11.73
C GLU A 252 1.59 -4.60 -11.63
N ASP A 253 1.15 -4.07 -12.75
CA ASP A 253 0.18 -2.98 -12.89
C ASP A 253 -1.26 -3.41 -12.57
N HIS A 254 -1.56 -4.72 -12.63
CA HIS A 254 -2.90 -5.20 -12.34
C HIS A 254 -3.23 -5.04 -10.84
N PRO A 255 -4.41 -4.49 -10.46
CA PRO A 255 -4.75 -4.23 -9.05
C PRO A 255 -4.69 -5.46 -8.14
N GLN A 256 -5.01 -6.65 -8.68
CA GLN A 256 -5.00 -7.91 -7.92
C GLN A 256 -3.62 -8.60 -7.90
N PHE A 257 -2.61 -8.09 -8.61
CA PHE A 257 -1.29 -8.72 -8.69
C PHE A 257 -0.65 -8.92 -7.31
N ARG A 258 -0.76 -7.92 -6.42
CA ARG A 258 -0.20 -8.00 -5.06
C ARG A 258 -0.85 -9.12 -4.24
N TYR A 259 -2.14 -9.33 -4.42
CA TYR A 259 -2.85 -10.45 -3.78
C TYR A 259 -2.49 -11.78 -4.41
N ALA A 260 -2.37 -11.86 -5.74
CA ALA A 260 -1.93 -13.06 -6.43
C ALA A 260 -0.56 -13.52 -5.91
N ARG A 261 0.39 -12.59 -5.76
CA ARG A 261 1.71 -12.85 -5.17
C ARG A 261 1.62 -13.34 -3.72
N LEU A 262 0.82 -12.68 -2.87
CA LEU A 262 0.60 -13.10 -1.48
C LEU A 262 0.00 -14.50 -1.40
N LEU A 263 -1.02 -14.78 -2.21
CA LEU A 263 -1.70 -16.08 -2.27
C LEU A 263 -0.74 -17.18 -2.73
N SER A 264 0.07 -16.92 -3.76
CA SER A 264 1.09 -17.85 -4.24
C SER A 264 2.13 -18.17 -3.16
N GLU A 265 2.65 -17.15 -2.46
CA GLU A 265 3.61 -17.33 -1.37
C GLU A 265 3.02 -18.04 -0.13
N LEU A 266 1.72 -18.02 0.05
CA LEU A 266 0.99 -18.71 1.12
C LEU A 266 0.45 -20.08 0.69
N GLU A 267 0.57 -20.42 -0.60
CA GLU A 267 -0.01 -21.62 -1.21
C GLU A 267 -1.54 -21.71 -1.03
N VAL A 268 -2.20 -20.56 -1.08
CA VAL A 268 -3.65 -20.42 -0.92
C VAL A 268 -4.31 -20.18 -2.28
N LYS A 269 -5.36 -20.93 -2.59
CA LYS A 269 -6.15 -20.69 -3.80
C LYS A 269 -7.03 -19.45 -3.63
N PRO A 270 -7.22 -18.61 -4.65
CA PRO A 270 -8.08 -17.43 -4.58
C PRO A 270 -9.50 -17.71 -4.07
N ARG A 271 -10.07 -18.85 -4.47
CA ARG A 271 -11.40 -19.29 -4.02
C ARG A 271 -11.49 -19.63 -2.53
N SER A 272 -10.35 -19.79 -1.84
CA SER A 272 -10.30 -20.06 -0.40
C SER A 272 -10.31 -18.78 0.43
N VAL A 273 -10.18 -17.61 -0.21
CA VAL A 273 -10.35 -16.32 0.46
C VAL A 273 -11.83 -16.12 0.74
N ALA A 274 -12.21 -16.08 2.01
CA ALA A 274 -13.60 -15.90 2.42
C ALA A 274 -13.96 -14.40 2.48
N PRO A 275 -15.23 -14.02 2.25
CA PRO A 275 -15.68 -12.66 2.55
C PRO A 275 -15.59 -12.40 4.05
N TRP A 276 -15.08 -11.19 4.44
CA TRP A 276 -14.96 -10.80 5.84
C TRP A 276 -16.33 -10.54 6.51
N SER A 277 -17.24 -9.98 5.75
CA SER A 277 -18.61 -9.67 6.20
C SER A 277 -19.59 -10.00 5.08
N GLY A 278 -20.87 -10.08 5.40
CA GLY A 278 -21.94 -10.27 4.41
C GLY A 278 -22.21 -9.05 3.52
N ILE A 279 -21.42 -7.95 3.66
CA ILE A 279 -21.61 -6.72 2.90
C ILE A 279 -21.17 -6.93 1.45
N THR A 280 -22.07 -6.61 0.54
CA THR A 280 -21.81 -6.63 -0.91
C THR A 280 -21.67 -5.21 -1.44
N ALA A 281 -21.00 -5.06 -2.58
CA ALA A 281 -20.94 -3.78 -3.29
C ALA A 281 -22.35 -3.27 -3.63
N ALA A 282 -22.56 -1.96 -3.49
CA ALA A 282 -23.83 -1.32 -3.79
C ALA A 282 -24.27 -1.52 -5.27
N ASN A 283 -23.31 -1.67 -6.17
CA ASN A 283 -23.54 -1.95 -7.59
C ASN A 283 -22.67 -3.13 -8.04
N ARG A 284 -23.21 -4.35 -7.96
CA ARG A 284 -22.53 -5.57 -8.39
C ARG A 284 -22.30 -5.62 -9.90
N ALA A 285 -23.17 -5.02 -10.71
CA ALA A 285 -22.96 -4.95 -12.16
C ALA A 285 -21.71 -4.13 -12.48
N ARG A 286 -21.46 -3.03 -11.75
CA ARG A 286 -20.24 -2.22 -11.89
C ARG A 286 -18.99 -2.99 -11.46
N THR A 287 -19.01 -3.73 -10.35
CA THR A 287 -17.83 -4.50 -9.94
C THR A 287 -17.45 -5.55 -10.98
N LYS A 288 -18.43 -6.22 -11.57
CA LYS A 288 -18.21 -7.16 -12.68
C LYS A 288 -17.66 -6.48 -13.94
N LEU A 289 -18.23 -5.32 -14.30
CA LEU A 289 -17.75 -4.52 -15.44
C LEU A 289 -16.28 -4.11 -15.24
N VAL A 290 -15.93 -3.60 -14.05
CA VAL A 290 -14.55 -3.20 -13.73
C VAL A 290 -13.61 -4.41 -13.72
N SER A 291 -14.04 -5.54 -13.15
CA SER A 291 -13.25 -6.78 -13.18
C SER A 291 -12.98 -7.22 -14.62
N LEU A 292 -13.97 -7.14 -15.52
CA LEU A 292 -13.78 -7.46 -16.94
C LEU A 292 -12.89 -6.43 -17.65
N ALA A 293 -13.10 -5.15 -17.41
CA ALA A 293 -12.32 -4.07 -18.05
C ALA A 293 -10.82 -4.13 -17.71
N LEU A 294 -10.48 -4.65 -16.54
CA LEU A 294 -9.10 -4.78 -16.05
C LEU A 294 -8.43 -6.10 -16.43
N ARG A 295 -9.01 -6.91 -17.33
CA ARG A 295 -8.37 -8.16 -17.77
C ARG A 295 -6.98 -7.89 -18.37
N PRO A 296 -5.94 -8.61 -17.95
CA PRO A 296 -4.59 -8.42 -18.50
C PRO A 296 -4.53 -8.84 -19.97
N THR A 297 -3.61 -8.23 -20.71
CA THR A 297 -3.45 -8.38 -22.17
C THR A 297 -3.58 -9.82 -22.73
N PRO A 298 -2.98 -10.87 -22.11
CA PRO A 298 -3.08 -12.21 -22.67
C PRO A 298 -4.48 -12.84 -22.66
N VAL A 299 -5.44 -12.24 -21.97
CA VAL A 299 -6.81 -12.76 -21.80
C VAL A 299 -7.88 -11.71 -22.15
N THR A 300 -7.53 -10.71 -22.97
CA THR A 300 -8.48 -9.68 -23.42
C THR A 300 -9.55 -10.21 -24.38
N ASP A 301 -9.36 -11.40 -24.97
CA ASP A 301 -10.40 -12.13 -25.70
C ASP A 301 -11.66 -12.36 -24.85
N GLN A 302 -11.53 -12.40 -23.53
CA GLN A 302 -12.65 -12.46 -22.60
C GLN A 302 -13.57 -11.23 -22.70
N TRP A 303 -13.09 -10.09 -23.20
CA TRP A 303 -13.95 -8.94 -23.47
C TRP A 303 -15.04 -9.27 -24.51
N LEU A 304 -14.74 -10.11 -25.49
CA LEU A 304 -15.70 -10.52 -26.49
C LEU A 304 -16.64 -11.63 -25.97
N THR A 305 -16.09 -12.59 -25.25
CA THR A 305 -16.87 -13.73 -24.76
C THR A 305 -17.77 -13.38 -23.58
N ASP A 306 -17.24 -12.62 -22.62
CA ASP A 306 -17.92 -12.28 -21.37
C ASP A 306 -18.76 -11.00 -21.48
N ALA A 307 -18.50 -10.14 -22.49
CA ALA A 307 -19.28 -8.92 -22.72
C ALA A 307 -20.78 -9.20 -22.89
N SER A 308 -21.15 -10.31 -23.48
CA SER A 308 -22.56 -10.73 -23.63
C SER A 308 -23.27 -10.94 -22.29
N THR A 309 -22.54 -11.35 -21.25
CA THR A 309 -23.09 -11.54 -19.90
C THR A 309 -23.32 -10.21 -19.17
N ILE A 310 -22.50 -9.19 -19.48
CA ILE A 310 -22.56 -7.87 -18.86
C ILE A 310 -23.45 -6.92 -19.66
N SER A 311 -23.66 -7.17 -20.96
CA SER A 311 -24.42 -6.27 -21.83
C SER A 311 -25.82 -5.97 -21.31
N LYS A 312 -26.48 -6.93 -20.66
CA LYS A 312 -27.81 -6.78 -20.06
C LYS A 312 -27.79 -5.81 -18.86
N ASP A 313 -26.68 -5.78 -18.14
CA ASP A 313 -26.52 -4.99 -16.91
C ASP A 313 -25.68 -3.73 -17.15
N LEU A 314 -25.31 -3.43 -18.41
CA LEU A 314 -24.39 -2.33 -18.73
C LEU A 314 -24.95 -0.96 -18.30
N GLN A 315 -26.24 -0.74 -18.50
CA GLN A 315 -26.90 0.51 -18.08
C GLN A 315 -26.84 0.68 -16.56
N GLU A 316 -27.06 -0.38 -15.79
CA GLU A 316 -26.94 -0.35 -14.34
C GLU A 316 -25.47 -0.22 -13.92
N ALA A 317 -24.56 -0.92 -14.56
CA ALA A 317 -23.12 -0.86 -14.29
C ALA A 317 -22.53 0.55 -14.49
N THR A 318 -22.98 1.27 -15.52
CA THR A 318 -22.54 2.62 -15.88
C THR A 318 -23.36 3.75 -15.26
N ARG A 319 -24.41 3.42 -14.52
CA ARG A 319 -25.26 4.41 -13.85
C ARG A 319 -24.42 5.34 -12.98
N ASN A 320 -24.64 6.66 -13.11
CA ASN A 320 -23.86 7.68 -12.39
C ASN A 320 -22.35 7.68 -12.69
N ILE A 321 -21.91 7.16 -13.84
CA ILE A 321 -20.58 7.40 -14.38
C ILE A 321 -20.69 8.51 -15.41
N THR A 322 -19.83 9.51 -15.30
CA THR A 322 -19.74 10.63 -16.24
C THR A 322 -18.31 10.71 -16.76
N LEU A 323 -18.15 10.70 -18.08
CA LEU A 323 -16.90 11.06 -18.75
C LEU A 323 -16.94 12.54 -19.10
N LEU A 324 -15.88 13.27 -18.73
CA LEU A 324 -15.70 14.67 -19.09
C LEU A 324 -14.37 14.81 -19.82
N GLU A 325 -14.42 15.21 -21.09
CA GLU A 325 -13.28 15.52 -21.90
C GLU A 325 -13.03 17.03 -21.91
N ALA A 326 -11.92 17.47 -21.36
CA ALA A 326 -11.58 18.87 -21.26
C ALA A 326 -10.58 19.27 -22.35
N PRO A 327 -10.75 20.42 -23.04
CA PRO A 327 -9.87 20.86 -24.13
C PRO A 327 -8.49 21.31 -23.63
N SER A 328 -8.29 21.50 -22.33
CA SER A 328 -7.01 21.86 -21.72
C SER A 328 -6.99 21.50 -20.24
N THR A 329 -5.78 21.32 -19.67
CA THR A 329 -5.57 21.05 -18.23
C THR A 329 -6.15 22.13 -17.33
N ARG A 330 -6.20 23.38 -17.78
CA ARG A 330 -6.84 24.48 -17.04
C ARG A 330 -8.36 24.28 -16.94
N ILE A 331 -9.00 23.90 -18.04
CA ILE A 331 -10.45 23.65 -18.07
C ILE A 331 -10.77 22.38 -17.28
N GLU A 332 -9.95 21.35 -17.39
CA GLU A 332 -10.06 20.14 -16.58
C GLU A 332 -10.05 20.48 -15.09
N ALA A 333 -9.02 21.21 -14.62
CA ALA A 333 -8.90 21.61 -13.22
C ALA A 333 -10.11 22.45 -12.74
N LEU A 334 -10.62 23.33 -13.59
CA LEU A 334 -11.80 24.15 -13.26
C LEU A 334 -13.07 23.30 -13.17
N ALA A 335 -13.29 22.39 -14.10
CA ALA A 335 -14.44 21.47 -14.10
C ALA A 335 -14.45 20.58 -12.85
N ILE A 336 -13.28 20.02 -12.48
CA ILE A 336 -13.11 19.25 -11.25
C ILE A 336 -13.43 20.11 -10.02
N ALA A 337 -12.86 21.33 -9.96
CA ALA A 337 -13.09 22.23 -8.83
C ALA A 337 -14.57 22.62 -8.69
N MET A 338 -15.27 22.87 -9.80
CA MET A 338 -16.72 23.16 -9.79
C MET A 338 -17.51 21.96 -9.26
N ARG A 339 -17.15 20.74 -9.65
CA ARG A 339 -17.80 19.52 -9.17
C ARG A 339 -17.57 19.28 -7.67
N LEU A 340 -16.33 19.50 -7.20
CA LEU A 340 -16.00 19.41 -5.77
C LEU A 340 -16.72 20.50 -4.95
N ARG A 341 -16.81 21.72 -5.47
CA ARG A 341 -17.58 22.80 -4.86
C ARG A 341 -19.06 22.43 -4.75
N GLN A 342 -19.66 21.93 -5.83
CA GLN A 342 -21.07 21.49 -5.81
C GLN A 342 -21.29 20.42 -4.73
N ALA A 343 -20.40 19.43 -4.64
CA ALA A 343 -20.51 18.40 -3.61
C ALA A 343 -20.43 18.98 -2.19
N ALA A 344 -19.56 19.99 -1.97
CA ALA A 344 -19.48 20.67 -0.68
C ALA A 344 -20.76 21.46 -0.36
N GLU A 345 -21.37 22.14 -1.35
CA GLU A 345 -22.66 22.85 -1.20
C GLU A 345 -23.79 21.86 -0.89
N ASP A 346 -23.79 20.70 -1.53
CA ASP A 346 -24.79 19.63 -1.33
C ASP A 346 -24.54 18.81 -0.04
N GLY A 347 -23.48 19.08 0.71
CA GLY A 347 -23.10 18.34 1.91
C GLY A 347 -22.65 16.89 1.63
N VAL A 348 -22.22 16.59 0.40
CA VAL A 348 -21.80 15.27 -0.05
C VAL A 348 -20.28 15.16 -0.04
N THR A 349 -19.75 14.06 0.50
CA THR A 349 -18.32 13.78 0.45
C THR A 349 -17.87 13.48 -0.99
N ALA A 350 -16.86 14.19 -1.46
CA ALA A 350 -16.25 13.98 -2.77
C ALA A 350 -14.74 13.96 -2.68
N ALA A 351 -14.08 13.23 -3.59
CA ALA A 351 -12.62 13.12 -3.64
C ALA A 351 -12.10 13.22 -5.07
N LEU A 352 -11.00 13.96 -5.24
CA LEU A 352 -10.17 13.90 -6.43
C LEU A 352 -9.06 12.84 -6.22
N ILE A 353 -8.97 11.88 -7.13
CA ILE A 353 -7.90 10.87 -7.13
C ILE A 353 -7.04 11.11 -8.37
N THR A 354 -5.81 11.54 -8.17
CA THR A 354 -4.84 11.80 -9.24
C THR A 354 -3.40 11.61 -8.74
N PRO A 355 -2.49 11.05 -9.55
CA PRO A 355 -1.06 11.08 -9.28
C PRO A 355 -0.42 12.43 -9.66
N ASP A 356 -1.10 13.26 -10.45
CA ASP A 356 -0.56 14.53 -10.96
C ASP A 356 -0.66 15.65 -9.91
N ARG A 357 0.50 16.02 -9.36
CA ARG A 357 0.64 17.12 -8.38
C ARG A 357 0.39 18.49 -8.99
N THR A 358 0.53 18.65 -10.31
CA THR A 358 0.25 19.91 -11.00
C THR A 358 -1.26 20.12 -11.08
N LEU A 359 -2.00 19.08 -11.47
CA LEU A 359 -3.46 19.11 -11.46
C LEU A 359 -4.01 19.37 -10.05
N THR A 360 -3.49 18.68 -9.02
CA THR A 360 -3.90 18.89 -7.63
C THR A 360 -3.74 20.36 -7.21
N ARG A 361 -2.61 20.99 -7.54
CA ARG A 361 -2.34 22.40 -7.21
C ARG A 361 -3.30 23.35 -7.95
N GLN A 362 -3.58 23.10 -9.23
CA GLN A 362 -4.50 23.91 -10.04
C GLN A 362 -5.93 23.80 -9.48
N VAL A 363 -6.38 22.61 -9.11
CA VAL A 363 -7.70 22.39 -8.50
C VAL A 363 -7.77 23.08 -7.14
N SER A 364 -6.77 22.95 -6.28
CA SER A 364 -6.73 23.62 -4.98
C SER A 364 -6.76 25.15 -5.10
N ALA A 365 -6.03 25.71 -6.08
CA ALA A 365 -6.04 27.14 -6.36
C ALA A 365 -7.43 27.62 -6.88
N ALA A 366 -8.12 26.81 -7.67
CA ALA A 366 -9.48 27.10 -8.11
C ALA A 366 -10.48 27.06 -6.95
N LEU A 367 -10.38 26.06 -6.06
CA LEU A 367 -11.23 25.92 -4.87
C LEU A 367 -11.03 27.06 -3.87
N ALA A 368 -9.80 27.56 -3.71
CA ALA A 368 -9.50 28.68 -2.80
C ALA A 368 -10.29 29.94 -3.13
N ARG A 369 -10.69 30.17 -4.40
CA ARG A 369 -11.55 31.28 -4.83
C ARG A 369 -12.95 31.22 -4.19
N TRP A 370 -13.38 30.05 -3.75
CA TRP A 370 -14.67 29.81 -3.09
C TRP A 370 -14.51 29.47 -1.61
N HIS A 371 -13.32 29.72 -1.04
CA HIS A 371 -12.99 29.41 0.36
C HIS A 371 -13.15 27.92 0.72
N VAL A 372 -13.06 27.02 -0.28
CA VAL A 372 -13.08 25.57 -0.06
C VAL A 372 -11.62 25.10 0.13
N ILE A 373 -11.34 24.56 1.31
CA ILE A 373 -9.99 24.03 1.65
C ILE A 373 -10.03 22.51 1.54
N PRO A 374 -9.37 21.91 0.53
CA PRO A 374 -9.35 20.46 0.38
C PRO A 374 -8.38 19.81 1.39
N ASP A 375 -8.72 18.60 1.85
CA ASP A 375 -7.82 17.76 2.63
C ASP A 375 -6.90 16.95 1.69
N ASP A 376 -5.72 17.49 1.38
CA ASP A 376 -4.73 16.83 0.51
C ASP A 376 -3.95 15.75 1.28
N SER A 377 -4.06 14.49 0.85
CA SER A 377 -3.37 13.35 1.49
C SER A 377 -1.84 13.43 1.41
N ALA A 378 -1.27 14.13 0.42
CA ALA A 378 0.17 14.33 0.29
C ALA A 378 0.69 15.53 1.12
N GLY A 379 -0.22 16.33 1.68
CA GLY A 379 0.13 17.52 2.46
C GLY A 379 0.73 18.66 1.63
N ILE A 380 1.18 19.70 2.33
CA ILE A 380 1.83 20.86 1.73
C ILE A 380 3.33 20.78 2.01
N PRO A 381 4.20 20.94 0.99
CA PRO A 381 5.64 21.00 1.20
C PRO A 381 6.03 22.07 2.22
N LEU A 382 6.94 21.76 3.15
CA LEU A 382 7.30 22.65 4.25
C LEU A 382 7.69 24.07 3.78
N HIS A 383 8.43 24.17 2.69
CA HIS A 383 8.86 25.47 2.12
C HIS A 383 7.70 26.34 1.60
N GLN A 384 6.51 25.78 1.42
CA GLN A 384 5.29 26.51 1.03
C GLN A 384 4.43 26.90 2.24
N THR A 385 4.70 26.34 3.42
CA THR A 385 4.02 26.73 4.66
C THR A 385 4.52 28.07 5.19
N ALA A 386 3.74 28.73 6.05
CA ALA A 386 4.15 29.97 6.69
C ALA A 386 5.48 29.80 7.47
N SER A 387 5.59 28.70 8.24
CA SER A 387 6.80 28.40 9.01
C SER A 387 8.01 28.12 8.11
N GLY A 388 7.84 27.39 7.02
CA GLY A 388 8.93 27.11 6.10
C GLY A 388 9.38 28.30 5.27
N ARG A 389 8.50 29.27 5.01
CA ARG A 389 8.86 30.55 4.36
C ARG A 389 9.63 31.46 5.31
N PHE A 390 9.34 31.40 6.60
CA PHE A 390 10.04 32.20 7.62
C PHE A 390 11.51 31.75 7.83
N GLN A 391 11.81 30.46 7.56
CA GLN A 391 13.16 29.90 7.71
C GLN A 391 14.05 30.08 6.46
N ARG A 392 13.58 30.72 5.40
CA ARG A 392 14.35 31.12 4.23
C ARG A 392 14.90 32.53 4.36
#